data_63bfface63d57a1d7e4af9ec02b8772c
#
_entry.id   63bfface63d57a1d7e4af9ec02b8772c
#
_cell.length_a   1.000
_cell.length_b   1.000
_cell.length_c   1.000
_cell.angle_alpha   90.00
_cell.angle_beta   90.00
_cell.angle_gamma   90.00
#
_symmetry.space_group_name_H-M   'P 1'
#
loop_
_entity.id
_entity.type
_entity.pdbx_description
1 polymer ?
#
loop_
_entity_poly.entity_id
_entity_poly.type
_entity_poly.pdbx_seq_one_letter_code
_entity_poly.pdbx_strand_id
1 'polypeptide(L)'
;MLHFRETLLILPVDDKTKNRTIIFYKDYFQEFFAKQNKKVKAKIVWTFDLIEDMQRVPANYLKHIENTDGLYEIRVQSGSDIFRIFCFFDKGQLVVLANGFQKKTLKTPKQEIESALKIKAEYENEK
;
A
#
# COMPACT_ATOMS: atom_id res chain seq x y z
N MET A 1 -26.98 -13.86 -10.57
CA MET A 1 -26.57 -13.34 -10.73
C MET A 1 -26.28 -13.10 -10.97
N LEU A 2 -26.31 -13.85 -11.26
CA LEU A 2 -25.92 -13.51 -11.62
C LEU A 2 -25.56 -13.72 -11.76
N HIS A 3 -25.75 -14.27 -12.12
CA HIS A 3 -25.35 -14.09 -12.51
C HIS A 3 -24.99 -14.13 -12.88
N PHE A 4 -25.01 -14.72 -13.39
CA PHE A 4 -24.55 -14.44 -13.92
C PHE A 4 -24.30 -14.42 -14.26
N ARG A 5 -24.54 -14.83 -14.47
CA ARG A 5 -24.25 -14.51 -14.89
C ARG A 5 -24.00 -14.29 -15.20
N GLU A 6 -24.23 -14.72 -15.27
CA GLU A 6 -23.90 -14.26 -15.59
C GLU A 6 -23.41 -14.03 -15.71
N THR A 7 -23.56 -14.59 -15.77
CA THR A 7 -22.98 -14.28 -15.90
C THR A 7 -22.42 -13.91 -16.27
N LEU A 8 -22.14 -14.20 -16.36
CA LEU A 8 -21.58 -13.97 -16.75
C LEU A 8 -21.09 -13.43 -16.97
N LEU A 9 -21.07 -13.30 -16.94
CA LEU A 9 -20.46 -12.91 -17.14
C LEU A 9 -20.00 -12.02 -16.91
N ILE A 10 -20.33 -11.76 -16.52
CA ILE A 10 -19.43 -11.15 -16.09
C ILE A 10 -18.40 -11.53 -15.81
N LEU A 11 -17.73 -11.07 -16.16
CA LEU A 11 -16.63 -11.71 -15.86
C LEU A 11 -15.94 -11.11 -14.79
N PRO A 12 -15.54 -11.84 -13.82
CA PRO A 12 -14.71 -11.35 -12.76
C PRO A 12 -13.52 -10.73 -13.38
N VAL A 13 -13.07 -9.65 -12.81
CA VAL A 13 -11.83 -9.06 -13.18
C VAL A 13 -10.79 -10.12 -13.00
N ASP A 14 -10.17 -10.46 -14.08
CA ASP A 14 -9.14 -11.45 -14.05
C ASP A 14 -7.93 -10.87 -13.33
N ASP A 15 -7.38 -11.59 -12.40
CA ASP A 15 -6.17 -11.17 -11.69
C ASP A 15 -5.02 -10.92 -12.65
N LYS A 16 -5.07 -11.50 -13.82
CA LYS A 16 -4.05 -11.28 -14.84
C LYS A 16 -3.98 -9.83 -15.30
N THR A 17 -5.03 -9.04 -15.06
CA THR A 17 -5.01 -7.62 -15.43
C THR A 17 -4.32 -6.75 -14.41
N LYS A 18 -4.03 -7.28 -13.23
CA LYS A 18 -3.35 -6.52 -12.19
C LYS A 18 -1.86 -6.50 -12.44
N ASN A 19 -1.26 -5.34 -12.26
CA ASN A 19 0.17 -5.18 -12.38
C ASN A 19 0.90 -5.49 -11.08
N ARG A 20 0.20 -5.35 -9.95
CA ARG A 20 0.75 -5.60 -8.62
C ARG A 20 -0.33 -6.19 -7.75
N THR A 21 0.08 -6.85 -6.68
CA THR A 21 -0.84 -7.35 -5.66
C THR A 21 -0.36 -6.86 -4.31
N ILE A 22 -1.24 -6.14 -3.62
CA ILE A 22 -0.93 -5.64 -2.28
C ILE A 22 -1.30 -6.70 -1.28
N ILE A 23 -0.37 -7.02 -0.38
CA ILE A 23 -0.61 -8.01 0.67
C ILE A 23 -0.29 -7.41 2.03
N PHE A 24 -0.99 -7.90 3.03
CA PHE A 24 -0.82 -7.46 4.41
C PHE A 24 0.17 -8.40 5.10
N TYR A 25 1.02 -7.83 5.93
CA TYR A 25 1.93 -8.61 6.75
C TYR A 25 1.63 -8.31 8.20
N LYS A 26 1.19 -9.34 8.93
CA LYS A 26 0.77 -9.21 10.32
C LYS A 26 -0.26 -8.08 10.45
N ASP A 27 -0.23 -7.35 11.57
CA ASP A 27 -1.24 -6.32 11.85
C ASP A 27 -0.72 -4.90 11.67
N TYR A 28 0.48 -4.73 11.17
CA TYR A 28 1.12 -3.42 11.15
C TYR A 28 0.29 -2.36 10.42
N PHE A 29 -0.11 -2.66 9.19
CA PHE A 29 -0.93 -1.72 8.44
C PHE A 29 -2.33 -1.63 9.03
N GLN A 30 -2.90 -2.77 9.43
CA GLN A 30 -4.28 -2.81 9.88
C GLN A 30 -4.50 -1.99 11.14
N GLU A 31 -3.51 -1.95 12.05
CA GLU A 31 -3.61 -1.12 13.24
C GLU A 31 -3.69 0.35 12.89
N PHE A 32 -2.90 0.78 11.93
CA PHE A 32 -2.98 2.15 11.43
C PHE A 32 -4.32 2.40 10.75
N PHE A 33 -4.73 1.51 9.88
CA PHE A 33 -5.95 1.66 9.09
C PHE A 33 -7.19 1.77 9.97
N ALA A 34 -7.28 0.94 11.00
CA ALA A 34 -8.44 0.90 11.87
C ALA A 34 -8.71 2.22 12.59
N LYS A 35 -7.67 3.02 12.80
CA LYS A 35 -7.79 4.30 13.49
C LYS A 35 -8.28 5.43 12.60
N GLN A 36 -8.38 5.20 11.29
CA GLN A 36 -8.74 6.26 10.38
C GLN A 36 -10.25 6.39 10.23
N ASN A 37 -10.71 7.59 9.85
CA ASN A 37 -12.13 7.80 9.60
C ASN A 37 -12.50 7.22 8.23
N LYS A 38 -13.80 7.16 7.96
CA LYS A 38 -14.32 6.58 6.73
C LYS A 38 -13.73 7.18 5.47
N LYS A 39 -13.59 8.50 5.45
CA LYS A 39 -13.11 9.22 4.28
C LYS A 39 -11.65 8.86 3.97
N VAL A 40 -10.83 8.81 5.01
CA VAL A 40 -9.43 8.44 4.85
C VAL A 40 -9.30 6.99 4.41
N LYS A 41 -10.09 6.09 5.05
CA LYS A 41 -10.08 4.68 4.66
C LYS A 41 -10.43 4.50 3.19
N ALA A 42 -11.44 5.21 2.70
CA ALA A 42 -11.85 5.12 1.31
C ALA A 42 -10.74 5.60 0.39
N LYS A 43 -10.03 6.65 0.75
CA LYS A 43 -8.95 7.18 -0.06
C LYS A 43 -7.76 6.21 -0.08
N ILE A 44 -7.49 5.56 1.03
CA ILE A 44 -6.43 4.54 1.09
C ILE A 44 -6.75 3.39 0.14
N VAL A 45 -7.99 2.88 0.20
CA VAL A 45 -8.41 1.78 -0.66
C VAL A 45 -8.33 2.19 -2.13
N TRP A 46 -8.79 3.40 -2.45
CA TRP A 46 -8.70 3.92 -3.81
C TRP A 46 -7.25 3.96 -4.30
N THR A 47 -6.34 4.39 -3.44
CA THR A 47 -4.92 4.47 -3.79
C THR A 47 -4.34 3.08 -4.01
N PHE A 48 -4.73 2.11 -3.19
CA PHE A 48 -4.30 0.73 -3.36
C PHE A 48 -4.77 0.16 -4.70
N ASP A 49 -6.03 0.39 -5.05
CA ASP A 49 -6.58 -0.07 -6.32
C ASP A 49 -5.79 0.52 -7.50
N LEU A 50 -5.46 1.80 -7.39
CA LEU A 50 -4.69 2.48 -8.42
C LEU A 50 -3.31 1.84 -8.58
N ILE A 51 -2.64 1.54 -7.46
CA ILE A 51 -1.32 0.93 -7.50
C ILE A 51 -1.37 -0.46 -8.13
N GLU A 52 -2.43 -1.21 -7.86
CA GLU A 52 -2.57 -2.54 -8.45
C GLU A 52 -2.87 -2.49 -9.94
N ASP A 53 -3.65 -1.50 -10.37
CA ASP A 53 -4.16 -1.47 -11.74
C ASP A 53 -3.25 -0.77 -12.74
N MET A 54 -2.50 0.24 -12.32
CA MET A 54 -1.68 1.02 -13.26
C MET A 54 -0.39 0.28 -13.60
N GLN A 55 -0.02 0.33 -14.87
CA GLN A 55 1.25 -0.23 -15.29
C GLN A 55 2.41 0.53 -14.68
N ARG A 56 2.34 1.85 -14.72
CA ARG A 56 3.32 2.73 -14.08
C ARG A 56 2.63 3.59 -13.07
N VAL A 57 3.11 3.57 -11.84
CA VAL A 57 2.52 4.36 -10.77
C VAL A 57 3.32 5.64 -10.60
N PRO A 58 2.68 6.81 -10.76
CA PRO A 58 3.39 8.09 -10.57
C PRO A 58 3.98 8.22 -9.16
N ALA A 59 5.06 8.97 -9.05
CA ALA A 59 5.76 9.16 -7.77
C ALA A 59 4.91 9.87 -6.73
N ASN A 60 3.86 10.56 -7.14
CA ASN A 60 2.96 11.17 -6.15
C ASN A 60 2.09 10.15 -5.43
N TYR A 61 2.10 8.88 -5.85
CA TYR A 61 1.37 7.80 -5.16
C TYR A 61 2.30 6.73 -4.61
N LEU A 62 3.44 6.47 -5.25
CA LEU A 62 4.35 5.42 -4.82
C LEU A 62 5.78 5.86 -5.11
N LYS A 63 6.59 6.03 -4.07
CA LYS A 63 7.93 6.59 -4.23
C LYS A 63 8.94 5.83 -3.40
N HIS A 64 10.10 5.57 -3.98
CA HIS A 64 11.23 4.96 -3.28
C HIS A 64 11.78 5.92 -2.23
N ILE A 65 12.09 5.40 -1.05
CA ILE A 65 12.72 6.18 0.03
C ILE A 65 14.22 6.15 -0.21
N GLU A 66 14.82 7.33 -0.36
CA GLU A 66 16.25 7.45 -0.61
C GLU A 66 17.05 6.84 0.52
N ASN A 67 18.19 6.27 0.16
CA ASN A 67 19.14 5.67 1.10
C ASN A 67 18.59 4.45 1.82
N THR A 68 17.57 3.80 1.24
CA THR A 68 17.06 2.52 1.75
C THR A 68 17.17 1.47 0.66
N ASP A 69 17.28 0.23 1.10
CA ASP A 69 17.31 -0.90 0.18
C ASP A 69 15.87 -1.38 -0.06
N GLY A 70 15.22 -0.75 -1.03
CA GLY A 70 13.92 -1.23 -1.50
C GLY A 70 12.73 -0.85 -0.63
N LEU A 71 12.84 0.16 0.21
CA LEU A 71 11.67 0.65 0.95
C LEU A 71 11.00 1.74 0.15
N TYR A 72 9.67 1.63 0.01
CA TYR A 72 8.85 2.59 -0.71
C TYR A 72 7.81 3.17 0.22
N GLU A 73 7.29 4.33 -0.15
CA GLU A 73 6.16 4.92 0.56
C GLU A 73 4.98 5.07 -0.39
N ILE A 74 3.82 4.62 0.06
CA ILE A 74 2.55 4.88 -0.60
C ILE A 74 2.05 6.20 -0.04
N ARG A 75 1.70 7.12 -0.93
CA ARG A 75 1.36 8.50 -0.57
C ARG A 75 -0.13 8.72 -0.72
N VAL A 76 -0.79 9.05 0.39
CA VAL A 76 -2.23 9.25 0.43
C VAL A 76 -2.51 10.64 0.96
N GLN A 77 -3.41 11.36 0.30
CA GLN A 77 -3.84 12.66 0.76
C GLN A 77 -5.37 12.70 0.78
N SER A 78 -5.92 13.12 1.91
CA SER A 78 -7.36 13.28 2.07
C SER A 78 -7.60 14.68 2.61
N GLY A 79 -8.12 15.58 1.75
CA GLY A 79 -8.19 16.99 2.09
C GLY A 79 -6.80 17.53 2.28
N SER A 80 -6.54 18.15 3.43
CA SER A 80 -5.22 18.67 3.76
C SER A 80 -4.39 17.68 4.56
N ASP A 81 -4.95 16.54 4.92
CA ASP A 81 -4.23 15.54 5.71
C ASP A 81 -3.41 14.62 4.82
N ILE A 82 -2.19 14.38 5.24
CA ILE A 82 -1.23 13.59 4.45
C ILE A 82 -0.87 12.34 5.23
N PHE A 83 -0.90 11.19 4.53
CA PHE A 83 -0.57 9.90 5.13
C PHE A 83 0.49 9.21 4.30
N ARG A 84 1.29 8.41 4.96
CA ARG A 84 2.31 7.58 4.32
C ARG A 84 2.15 6.16 4.81
N ILE A 85 2.23 5.21 3.89
CA ILE A 85 2.18 3.79 4.20
C ILE A 85 3.43 3.18 3.59
N PHE A 86 4.31 2.65 4.42
CA PHE A 86 5.53 2.06 3.91
C PHE A 86 5.26 0.68 3.35
N CYS A 87 5.99 0.33 2.32
CA CYS A 87 5.85 -0.96 1.67
C CYS A 87 7.17 -1.35 0.99
N PHE A 88 7.25 -2.61 0.61
CA PHE A 88 8.39 -3.12 -0.14
C PHE A 88 7.91 -4.22 -1.06
N PHE A 89 8.71 -4.56 -2.06
CA PHE A 89 8.32 -5.54 -3.06
C PHE A 89 8.91 -6.90 -2.74
N ASP A 90 8.10 -7.95 -2.95
CA ASP A 90 8.56 -9.32 -2.90
C ASP A 90 8.20 -9.96 -4.23
N LYS A 91 9.16 -10.66 -4.84
CA LYS A 91 8.97 -11.32 -6.13
C LYS A 91 8.45 -10.37 -7.21
N GLY A 92 8.92 -9.14 -7.17
CA GLY A 92 8.64 -8.15 -8.22
C GLY A 92 7.26 -7.53 -8.18
N GLN A 93 6.22 -8.33 -8.00
CA GLN A 93 4.83 -7.85 -8.10
C GLN A 93 4.11 -7.75 -6.76
N LEU A 94 4.57 -8.44 -5.75
CA LEU A 94 3.91 -8.40 -4.44
C LEU A 94 4.35 -7.17 -3.68
N VAL A 95 3.37 -6.35 -3.29
CA VAL A 95 3.62 -5.15 -2.49
C VAL A 95 3.24 -5.47 -1.05
N VAL A 96 4.24 -5.61 -0.19
CA VAL A 96 4.05 -5.99 1.20
C VAL A 96 3.95 -4.73 2.04
N LEU A 97 2.83 -4.57 2.75
CA LEU A 97 2.60 -3.38 3.55
C LEU A 97 3.29 -3.48 4.91
N ALA A 98 3.95 -2.39 5.29
CA ALA A 98 4.51 -2.24 6.63
C ALA A 98 3.63 -1.26 7.42
N ASN A 99 4.24 -0.36 8.18
CA ASN A 99 3.50 0.58 9.01
C ASN A 99 3.01 1.79 8.24
N GLY A 100 1.95 2.42 8.75
CA GLY A 100 1.45 3.68 8.21
C GLY A 100 1.41 4.74 9.29
N PHE A 101 1.38 6.00 8.88
CA PHE A 101 1.29 7.12 9.82
C PHE A 101 0.77 8.37 9.11
N GLN A 102 0.28 9.32 9.91
CA GLN A 102 -0.12 10.62 9.39
C GLN A 102 1.10 11.55 9.42
N LYS A 103 1.42 12.12 8.27
CA LYS A 103 2.58 12.98 8.16
C LYS A 103 2.22 14.40 8.55
N LYS A 104 2.91 14.91 9.57
CA LYS A 104 2.65 16.26 10.11
C LYS A 104 3.85 17.18 10.01
N THR A 105 4.95 16.72 9.38
CA THR A 105 6.16 17.50 9.21
C THR A 105 6.60 17.46 7.76
N LEU A 106 7.50 18.36 7.37
CA LEU A 106 7.98 18.41 6.00
C LEU A 106 8.74 17.16 5.61
N LYS A 107 9.54 16.63 6.53
CA LYS A 107 10.29 15.40 6.26
C LYS A 107 9.61 14.20 6.88
N THR A 108 9.76 13.05 6.25
CA THR A 108 9.33 11.80 6.85
C THR A 108 10.18 11.52 8.07
N PRO A 109 9.57 11.30 9.24
CA PRO A 109 10.36 11.06 10.46
C PRO A 109 11.25 9.83 10.31
N LYS A 110 12.49 9.98 10.70
CA LYS A 110 13.46 8.90 10.62
C LYS A 110 13.01 7.68 11.40
N GLN A 111 12.36 7.90 12.53
CA GLN A 111 11.87 6.82 13.38
C GLN A 111 10.86 5.94 12.67
N GLU A 112 10.01 6.54 11.83
CA GLU A 112 9.03 5.78 11.07
C GLU A 112 9.73 4.93 10.00
N ILE A 113 10.75 5.48 9.37
CA ILE A 113 11.52 4.72 8.38
C ILE A 113 12.23 3.54 9.04
N GLU A 114 12.81 3.77 10.22
CA GLU A 114 13.50 2.70 10.95
C GLU A 114 12.54 1.58 11.34
N SER A 115 11.32 1.94 11.76
CA SER A 115 10.31 0.94 12.08
C SER A 115 9.97 0.10 10.85
N ALA A 116 9.80 0.75 9.69
CA ALA A 116 9.47 0.06 8.46
C ALA A 116 10.60 -0.88 8.04
N LEU A 117 11.85 -0.47 8.20
CA LEU A 117 12.98 -1.32 7.86
C LEU A 117 13.07 -2.54 8.76
N LYS A 118 12.71 -2.41 10.03
CA LYS A 118 12.65 -3.56 10.94
C LYS A 118 11.57 -4.54 10.51
N ILE A 119 10.41 -4.03 10.09
CA ILE A 119 9.31 -4.88 9.62
C ILE A 119 9.73 -5.62 8.36
N LYS A 120 10.42 -4.92 7.45
CA LYS A 120 10.92 -5.53 6.23
C LYS A 120 11.90 -6.68 6.55
N ALA A 121 12.81 -6.44 7.49
CA ALA A 121 13.76 -7.47 7.90
C ALA A 121 13.05 -8.66 8.53
N GLU A 122 12.03 -8.40 9.34
CA GLU A 122 11.23 -9.45 9.96
C GLU A 122 10.57 -10.32 8.89
N TYR A 123 9.95 -9.68 7.90
CA TYR A 123 9.30 -10.39 6.81
C TYR A 123 10.30 -11.28 6.07
N GLU A 124 11.46 -10.73 5.75
CA GLU A 124 12.47 -11.46 4.98
C GLU A 124 13.05 -12.63 5.77
N ASN A 125 13.13 -12.50 7.07
CA ASN A 125 13.63 -13.59 7.92
C ASN A 125 12.63 -14.71 8.11
N GLU A 126 11.35 -14.45 7.88
CA GLU A 126 10.29 -15.44 8.04
C GLU A 126 9.93 -16.16 6.75
N LYS A 127 10.52 -15.78 5.66
CA LYS A 127 10.22 -16.39 4.37
C LYS A 127 10.71 -17.84 4.28
#